data_0bd40f161d4f78c09a706fe7931bce7d
#
_entry.id   0bd40f161d4f78c09a706fe7931bce7d
#
_cell.length_a   1.000
_cell.length_b   1.000
_cell.length_c   1.000
_cell.angle_alpha   90.00
_cell.angle_beta   90.00
_cell.angle_gamma   90.00
#
_symmetry.space_group_name_H-M   'P 1'
#
loop_
_entity.id
_entity.type
_entity.pdbx_description
1 polymer ?
#
loop_
_entity_poly.entity_id
_entity_poly.type
_entity_poly.pdbx_seq_one_letter_code
_entity_poly.pdbx_strand_id
1 'polypeptide(L)'
;AQGQARNIKLPVSKMPALALYEAIDPSSALDSHSKVSLLEKLEQLARTADPRVKQVMASLSAEYNVVLIARTDGKIAADIRPLVRIGIQVIAEHKGRREEGYCGGGGRYALDKFDEPFLKNIAAQAVRSALTNLEARAAPAGPMMVVLGPGWPGVLLHEAVGHGLEGDHIRKNSSLFAGRMGQRVAAKGVTV
;
A
#
# COMPACT_ATOMS: atom_id res chain seq x y z
N ALA A 1 20.57 2.05 35.78
CA ALA A 1 19.41 2.85 36.23
C ALA A 1 18.57 1.99 37.17
N GLN A 2 18.54 2.29 38.43
CA GLN A 2 17.69 1.63 39.41
C GLN A 2 16.26 2.15 39.21
N GLY A 3 15.42 1.34 38.53
CA GLY A 3 14.01 1.62 38.39
C GLY A 3 13.31 1.46 39.74
N GLN A 4 13.01 2.57 40.42
CA GLN A 4 12.06 2.53 41.50
C GLN A 4 10.67 2.32 40.93
N ALA A 5 10.09 1.12 41.16
CA ALA A 5 8.68 0.85 40.89
C ALA A 5 7.83 1.80 41.72
N ARG A 6 7.28 2.82 41.10
CA ARG A 6 6.25 3.68 41.72
C ARG A 6 4.90 3.09 41.41
N ASN A 7 4.12 2.76 42.44
CA ASN A 7 2.69 2.44 42.30
C ASN A 7 1.94 3.73 41.90
N ILE A 8 1.86 3.98 40.60
CA ILE A 8 1.10 5.12 40.09
C ILE A 8 -0.33 4.61 39.85
N LYS A 9 -1.30 5.09 40.64
CA LYS A 9 -2.71 4.92 40.32
C LYS A 9 -3.05 5.89 39.18
N LEU A 10 -3.10 5.36 37.96
CA LEU A 10 -3.54 6.14 36.81
C LEU A 10 -5.07 6.20 36.80
N PRO A 11 -5.69 7.39 36.71
CA PRO A 11 -7.11 7.47 36.40
C PRO A 11 -7.32 6.93 34.97
N VAL A 12 -7.95 5.75 34.86
CA VAL A 12 -8.23 5.14 33.57
C VAL A 12 -9.43 5.84 32.95
N SER A 13 -9.21 6.64 31.92
CA SER A 13 -10.28 7.14 31.06
C SER A 13 -10.27 6.36 29.74
N LYS A 14 -11.38 5.66 29.44
CA LYS A 14 -11.54 5.04 28.12
C LYS A 14 -11.72 6.12 27.07
N MET A 15 -10.83 6.16 26.10
CA MET A 15 -11.10 6.89 24.85
C MET A 15 -12.11 6.08 24.03
N PRO A 16 -13.05 6.74 23.32
CA PRO A 16 -13.95 6.02 22.42
C PRO A 16 -13.11 5.27 21.37
N ALA A 17 -13.36 3.99 21.23
CA ALA A 17 -12.79 3.20 20.15
C ALA A 17 -13.42 3.66 18.84
N LEU A 18 -12.62 4.13 17.91
CA LEU A 18 -13.09 4.57 16.58
C LEU A 18 -13.27 3.37 15.65
N ALA A 19 -13.50 2.19 16.01
CA ALA A 19 -13.78 0.98 15.20
C ALA A 19 -13.75 1.24 13.66
N LEU A 20 -12.60 1.73 13.16
CA LEU A 20 -12.44 2.13 11.76
C LEU A 20 -12.35 0.91 10.81
N TYR A 21 -12.03 -0.25 11.37
CA TYR A 21 -11.83 -1.48 10.62
C TYR A 21 -12.59 -2.62 11.29
N GLU A 22 -12.99 -3.61 10.49
CA GLU A 22 -13.56 -4.84 11.02
C GLU A 22 -12.52 -5.60 11.86
N ALA A 23 -12.92 -6.08 13.03
CA ALA A 23 -12.07 -6.83 13.95
C ALA A 23 -11.93 -8.29 13.51
N ILE A 24 -11.51 -8.52 12.27
CA ILE A 24 -11.33 -9.85 11.67
C ILE A 24 -9.85 -10.11 11.51
N ASP A 25 -9.37 -11.25 11.98
CA ASP A 25 -8.03 -11.72 11.68
C ASP A 25 -7.99 -12.31 10.26
N PRO A 26 -7.42 -11.60 9.27
CA PRO A 26 -7.38 -12.09 7.91
C PRO A 26 -6.43 -13.27 7.73
N SER A 27 -5.51 -13.49 8.67
CA SER A 27 -4.56 -14.59 8.59
C SER A 27 -5.21 -15.95 8.87
N SER A 28 -6.28 -15.96 9.67
CA SER A 28 -7.08 -17.14 10.01
C SER A 28 -8.38 -17.28 9.20
N ALA A 29 -8.75 -16.26 8.40
CA ALA A 29 -10.02 -16.23 7.66
C ALA A 29 -10.14 -17.30 6.56
N LEU A 30 -9.01 -17.77 6.03
CA LEU A 30 -8.94 -18.87 5.07
C LEU A 30 -7.92 -19.91 5.56
N ASP A 31 -8.18 -21.18 5.27
CA ASP A 31 -7.19 -22.23 5.46
C ASP A 31 -6.05 -22.13 4.44
N SER A 32 -4.98 -22.89 4.64
CA SER A 32 -3.81 -22.85 3.75
C SER A 32 -4.13 -23.29 2.33
N HIS A 33 -5.02 -24.28 2.16
CA HIS A 33 -5.43 -24.79 0.85
C HIS A 33 -6.19 -23.71 0.06
N SER A 34 -7.13 -23.04 0.68
CA SER A 34 -7.89 -21.94 0.07
C SER A 34 -7.01 -20.77 -0.33
N LYS A 35 -5.99 -20.42 0.48
CA LYS A 35 -5.00 -19.39 0.14
C LYS A 35 -4.16 -19.79 -1.09
N VAL A 36 -3.72 -21.04 -1.15
CA VAL A 36 -2.97 -21.56 -2.30
C VAL A 36 -3.85 -21.55 -3.54
N SER A 37 -5.09 -22.03 -3.46
CA SER A 37 -6.05 -22.03 -4.60
C SER A 37 -6.33 -20.62 -5.13
N LEU A 38 -6.35 -19.60 -4.26
CA LEU A 38 -6.48 -18.21 -4.67
C LEU A 38 -5.28 -17.76 -5.53
N LEU A 39 -4.07 -18.13 -5.12
CA LEU A 39 -2.84 -17.81 -5.86
C LEU A 39 -2.73 -18.58 -7.17
N GLU A 40 -3.08 -19.87 -7.17
CA GLU A 40 -3.13 -20.69 -8.38
C GLU A 40 -4.12 -20.14 -9.41
N LYS A 41 -5.31 -19.72 -8.96
CA LYS A 41 -6.29 -19.06 -9.83
C LYS A 41 -5.73 -17.79 -10.45
N LEU A 42 -5.05 -16.96 -9.64
CA LEU A 42 -4.43 -15.73 -10.12
C LEU A 42 -3.33 -16.02 -11.16
N GLU A 43 -2.48 -17.01 -10.90
CA GLU A 43 -1.45 -17.48 -11.83
C GLU A 43 -2.06 -17.96 -13.15
N GLN A 44 -3.08 -18.80 -13.09
CA GLN A 44 -3.76 -19.33 -14.26
C GLN A 44 -4.35 -18.23 -15.13
N LEU A 45 -5.01 -17.23 -14.51
CA LEU A 45 -5.56 -16.08 -15.22
C LEU A 45 -4.49 -15.33 -16.03
N ALA A 46 -3.30 -15.15 -15.46
CA ALA A 46 -2.22 -14.48 -16.16
C ALA A 46 -1.59 -15.35 -17.27
N ARG A 47 -1.37 -16.65 -17.00
CA ARG A 47 -0.77 -17.58 -17.99
C ARG A 47 -1.64 -17.78 -19.20
N THR A 48 -2.95 -17.80 -19.03
CA THR A 48 -3.91 -17.99 -20.14
C THR A 48 -4.19 -16.72 -20.93
N ALA A 49 -3.81 -15.56 -20.42
CA ALA A 49 -4.11 -14.28 -21.05
C ALA A 49 -3.30 -14.02 -22.33
N ASP A 50 -2.04 -14.49 -22.39
CA ASP A 50 -1.18 -14.32 -23.57
C ASP A 50 -0.08 -15.40 -23.63
N PRO A 51 0.19 -16.03 -24.79
CA PRO A 51 1.19 -17.09 -24.94
C PRO A 51 2.64 -16.63 -24.72
N ARG A 52 2.89 -15.33 -24.73
CA ARG A 52 4.19 -14.75 -24.41
C ARG A 52 4.49 -14.73 -22.91
N VAL A 53 3.51 -14.95 -22.04
CA VAL A 53 3.72 -15.11 -20.61
C VAL A 53 4.50 -16.39 -20.33
N LYS A 54 5.69 -16.26 -19.77
CA LYS A 54 6.60 -17.39 -19.47
C LYS A 54 6.71 -17.72 -18.00
N GLN A 55 6.67 -16.70 -17.15
CA GLN A 55 6.75 -16.88 -15.70
C GLN A 55 5.73 -15.98 -15.00
N VAL A 56 5.14 -16.53 -13.95
CA VAL A 56 4.21 -15.81 -13.07
C VAL A 56 4.63 -16.06 -11.64
N MET A 57 4.66 -15.02 -10.84
CA MET A 57 4.88 -15.07 -9.39
C MET A 57 3.71 -14.36 -8.71
N ALA A 58 2.93 -15.10 -7.96
CA ALA A 58 1.83 -14.57 -7.17
C ALA A 58 2.18 -14.59 -5.68
N SER A 59 1.78 -13.57 -4.94
CA SER A 59 2.04 -13.46 -3.50
C SER A 59 0.81 -12.96 -2.76
N LEU A 60 0.61 -13.50 -1.56
CA LEU A 60 -0.43 -13.08 -0.62
C LEU A 60 0.21 -12.83 0.73
N SER A 61 -0.04 -11.68 1.33
CA SER A 61 0.33 -11.38 2.71
C SER A 61 -0.89 -10.95 3.51
N ALA A 62 -0.91 -11.32 4.78
CA ALA A 62 -1.95 -10.95 5.72
C ALA A 62 -1.32 -10.66 7.08
N GLU A 63 -1.74 -9.56 7.70
CA GLU A 63 -1.30 -9.14 9.03
C GLU A 63 -2.52 -8.84 9.89
N TYR A 64 -2.41 -9.17 11.16
CA TYR A 64 -3.39 -8.83 12.18
C TYR A 64 -2.70 -8.11 13.33
N ASN A 65 -2.88 -6.81 13.42
CA ASN A 65 -2.26 -6.00 14.46
C ASN A 65 -3.28 -5.56 15.51
N VAL A 66 -3.02 -5.90 16.76
CA VAL A 66 -3.72 -5.37 17.93
C VAL A 66 -2.84 -4.30 18.56
N VAL A 67 -3.31 -3.08 18.58
CA VAL A 67 -2.59 -1.91 19.08
C VAL A 67 -3.18 -1.46 20.39
N LEU A 68 -2.36 -1.28 21.41
CA LEU A 68 -2.74 -0.67 22.68
C LEU A 68 -1.78 0.49 22.98
N ILE A 69 -2.33 1.66 23.20
CA ILE A 69 -1.59 2.85 23.61
C ILE A 69 -2.04 3.25 25.00
N ALA A 70 -1.11 3.25 25.94
CA ALA A 70 -1.33 3.74 27.30
C ALA A 70 -0.41 4.95 27.57
N ARG A 71 -0.98 6.01 28.11
CA ARG A 71 -0.28 7.26 28.43
C ARG A 71 -0.17 7.45 29.94
N THR A 72 0.82 8.18 30.36
CA THR A 72 1.05 8.51 31.80
C THR A 72 -0.04 9.40 32.40
N ASP A 73 -0.85 10.07 31.56
CA ASP A 73 -2.03 10.83 31.98
C ASP A 73 -3.28 9.94 32.18
N GLY A 74 -3.13 8.60 32.07
CA GLY A 74 -4.20 7.62 32.28
C GLY A 74 -5.07 7.35 31.05
N LYS A 75 -4.79 7.95 29.91
CA LYS A 75 -5.51 7.69 28.67
C LYS A 75 -5.08 6.35 28.07
N ILE A 76 -6.06 5.52 27.73
CA ILE A 76 -5.85 4.23 27.05
C ILE A 76 -6.67 4.22 25.78
N ALA A 77 -6.02 3.91 24.66
CA ALA A 77 -6.67 3.69 23.37
C ALA A 77 -6.26 2.31 22.83
N ALA A 78 -7.21 1.57 22.27
CA ALA A 78 -6.97 0.29 21.63
C ALA A 78 -7.57 0.31 20.21
N ASP A 79 -6.92 -0.40 19.29
CA ASP A 79 -7.36 -0.51 17.91
C ASP A 79 -6.97 -1.88 17.34
N ILE A 80 -7.75 -2.37 16.37
CA ILE A 80 -7.47 -3.59 15.62
C ILE A 80 -7.25 -3.18 14.18
N ARG A 81 -6.12 -3.60 13.60
CA ARG A 81 -5.68 -3.18 12.28
C ARG A 81 -5.33 -4.39 11.41
N PRO A 82 -6.32 -5.02 10.76
CA PRO A 82 -6.04 -6.01 9.73
C PRO A 82 -5.35 -5.35 8.55
N LEU A 83 -4.54 -6.09 7.84
CA LEU A 83 -3.94 -5.65 6.57
C LEU A 83 -3.75 -6.85 5.67
N VAL A 84 -4.23 -6.77 4.44
CA VAL A 84 -4.04 -7.79 3.42
C VAL A 84 -3.50 -7.20 2.14
N ARG A 85 -2.67 -7.96 1.44
CA ARG A 85 -2.16 -7.61 0.12
C ARG A 85 -2.02 -8.85 -0.74
N ILE A 86 -2.49 -8.76 -1.97
CA ILE A 86 -2.21 -9.72 -3.04
C ILE A 86 -1.49 -9.03 -4.19
N GLY A 87 -0.51 -9.70 -4.77
CA GLY A 87 0.26 -9.16 -5.90
C GLY A 87 0.61 -10.25 -6.88
N ILE A 88 0.83 -9.83 -8.12
CA ILE A 88 1.26 -10.68 -9.21
C ILE A 88 2.34 -9.98 -10.03
N GLN A 89 3.42 -10.70 -10.30
CA GLN A 89 4.46 -10.33 -11.25
C GLN A 89 4.43 -11.30 -12.41
N VAL A 90 4.45 -10.77 -13.61
CA VAL A 90 4.41 -11.52 -14.87
C VAL A 90 5.69 -11.22 -15.63
N ILE A 91 6.32 -12.26 -16.16
CA ILE A 91 7.41 -12.13 -17.12
C ILE A 91 6.92 -12.63 -18.47
N ALA A 92 6.95 -11.76 -19.45
CA ALA A 92 6.65 -12.08 -20.84
C ALA A 92 7.93 -12.07 -21.70
N GLU A 93 7.95 -12.93 -22.71
CA GLU A 93 9.08 -13.07 -23.62
C GLU A 93 8.62 -13.11 -25.07
N HIS A 94 9.29 -12.34 -25.92
CA HIS A 94 9.05 -12.33 -27.36
C HIS A 94 10.33 -11.93 -28.12
N LYS A 95 10.70 -12.72 -29.15
CA LYS A 95 11.87 -12.45 -30.01
C LYS A 95 13.16 -12.19 -29.25
N GLY A 96 13.41 -12.96 -28.18
CA GLY A 96 14.60 -12.83 -27.36
C GLY A 96 14.59 -11.66 -26.37
N ARG A 97 13.55 -10.83 -26.37
CA ARG A 97 13.33 -9.78 -25.38
C ARG A 97 12.46 -10.32 -24.23
N ARG A 98 12.81 -9.97 -23.00
CA ARG A 98 12.15 -10.40 -21.80
C ARG A 98 11.85 -9.17 -20.93
N GLU A 99 10.59 -9.02 -20.57
CA GLU A 99 10.10 -7.86 -19.81
C GLU A 99 9.12 -8.28 -18.74
N GLU A 100 9.01 -7.46 -17.72
CA GLU A 100 8.13 -7.72 -16.60
C GLU A 100 6.97 -6.72 -16.51
N GLY A 101 5.88 -7.18 -15.87
CA GLY A 101 4.77 -6.35 -15.45
C GLY A 101 4.31 -6.77 -14.07
N TYR A 102 3.91 -5.82 -13.27
CA TYR A 102 3.42 -6.04 -11.92
C TYR A 102 2.07 -5.35 -11.72
N CYS A 103 1.20 -6.03 -10.96
CA CYS A 103 -0.01 -5.41 -10.42
C CYS A 103 -0.35 -6.05 -9.07
N GLY A 104 -1.12 -5.35 -8.25
CA GLY A 104 -1.60 -5.88 -6.98
C GLY A 104 -2.45 -4.85 -6.26
N GLY A 105 -3.00 -5.27 -5.15
CA GLY A 105 -3.79 -4.41 -4.30
C GLY A 105 -3.94 -5.01 -2.90
N GLY A 106 -4.49 -4.24 -2.02
CA GLY A 106 -4.71 -4.64 -0.65
C GLY A 106 -5.39 -3.54 0.14
N GLY A 107 -5.63 -3.83 1.40
CA GLY A 107 -6.27 -2.86 2.29
C GLY A 107 -6.53 -3.45 3.67
N ARG A 108 -7.27 -2.69 4.48
CA ARG A 108 -7.62 -3.08 5.84
C ARG A 108 -9.01 -3.75 5.87
N TYR A 109 -9.08 -4.92 5.26
CA TYR A 109 -10.29 -5.74 5.11
C TYR A 109 -9.92 -7.23 5.09
N ALA A 110 -10.92 -8.10 5.03
CA ALA A 110 -10.73 -9.54 4.94
C ALA A 110 -10.38 -10.01 3.52
N LEU A 111 -9.92 -11.27 3.40
CA LEU A 111 -9.48 -11.85 2.11
C LEU A 111 -10.61 -12.08 1.09
N ASP A 112 -11.89 -12.02 1.51
CA ASP A 112 -13.06 -12.14 0.64
C ASP A 112 -13.17 -11.02 -0.41
N LYS A 113 -12.49 -9.90 -0.20
CA LYS A 113 -12.40 -8.81 -1.16
C LYS A 113 -11.55 -9.15 -2.40
N PHE A 114 -10.76 -10.21 -2.33
CA PHE A 114 -10.03 -10.73 -3.48
C PHE A 114 -10.90 -11.68 -4.31
N ASP A 115 -12.03 -11.17 -4.76
CA ASP A 115 -13.00 -11.88 -5.59
C ASP A 115 -12.50 -12.10 -7.02
N GLU A 116 -13.25 -12.83 -7.82
CA GLU A 116 -12.86 -13.16 -9.18
C GLU A 116 -12.71 -11.93 -10.10
N PRO A 117 -13.60 -10.91 -10.08
CA PRO A 117 -13.39 -9.66 -10.80
C PRO A 117 -12.09 -8.96 -10.44
N PHE A 118 -11.75 -8.90 -9.15
CA PHE A 118 -10.50 -8.31 -8.67
C PHE A 118 -9.29 -9.06 -9.21
N LEU A 119 -9.26 -10.40 -9.10
CA LEU A 119 -8.17 -11.24 -9.62
C LEU A 119 -7.99 -11.10 -11.12
N LYS A 120 -9.08 -11.12 -11.89
CA LYS A 120 -9.04 -10.89 -13.34
C LYS A 120 -8.44 -9.54 -13.71
N ASN A 121 -8.82 -8.51 -12.96
CA ASN A 121 -8.33 -7.16 -13.20
C ASN A 121 -6.82 -7.04 -12.96
N ILE A 122 -6.30 -7.51 -11.82
CA ILE A 122 -4.87 -7.41 -11.51
C ILE A 122 -4.02 -8.29 -12.44
N ALA A 123 -4.50 -9.48 -12.79
CA ALA A 123 -3.82 -10.33 -13.77
C ALA A 123 -3.73 -9.66 -15.16
N ALA A 124 -4.84 -9.12 -15.64
CA ALA A 124 -4.89 -8.42 -16.93
C ALA A 124 -3.98 -7.18 -16.96
N GLN A 125 -3.92 -6.42 -15.85
CA GLN A 125 -3.04 -5.25 -15.76
C GLN A 125 -1.56 -5.64 -15.75
N ALA A 126 -1.17 -6.66 -14.99
CA ALA A 126 0.21 -7.15 -14.95
C ALA A 126 0.66 -7.66 -16.33
N VAL A 127 -0.17 -8.47 -16.99
CA VAL A 127 0.11 -8.97 -18.34
C VAL A 127 0.22 -7.81 -19.33
N ARG A 128 -0.73 -6.88 -19.33
CA ARG A 128 -0.68 -5.70 -20.20
C ARG A 128 0.58 -4.90 -20.01
N SER A 129 1.02 -4.69 -18.76
CA SER A 129 2.25 -3.97 -18.45
C SER A 129 3.46 -4.69 -19.05
N ALA A 130 3.61 -6.00 -18.85
CA ALA A 130 4.69 -6.79 -19.42
C ALA A 130 4.71 -6.73 -20.96
N LEU A 131 3.54 -6.86 -21.59
CA LEU A 131 3.42 -6.81 -23.06
C LEU A 131 3.72 -5.41 -23.63
N THR A 132 3.28 -4.36 -22.94
CA THR A 132 3.61 -2.99 -23.31
C THR A 132 5.12 -2.74 -23.25
N ASN A 133 5.77 -3.25 -22.19
CA ASN A 133 7.22 -3.13 -22.02
C ASN A 133 7.99 -3.89 -23.12
N LEU A 134 7.49 -5.04 -23.61
CA LEU A 134 8.10 -5.75 -24.75
C LEU A 134 8.14 -4.89 -26.03
N GLU A 135 7.17 -4.03 -26.22
CA GLU A 135 7.05 -3.14 -27.38
C GLU A 135 7.62 -1.74 -27.14
N ALA A 136 8.01 -1.44 -25.89
CA ALA A 136 8.49 -0.13 -25.50
C ALA A 136 9.82 0.20 -26.17
N ARG A 137 10.00 1.49 -26.46
CA ARG A 137 11.27 2.09 -26.93
C ARG A 137 11.91 2.83 -25.77
N ALA A 138 13.22 3.02 -25.84
CA ALA A 138 13.94 3.85 -24.87
C ALA A 138 13.34 5.26 -24.86
N ALA A 139 13.10 5.79 -23.66
CA ALA A 139 12.68 7.18 -23.52
C ALA A 139 13.82 8.13 -23.92
N PRO A 140 13.53 9.26 -24.59
CA PRO A 140 14.55 10.25 -24.89
C PRO A 140 15.13 10.84 -23.60
N ALA A 141 16.44 11.06 -23.55
CA ALA A 141 17.09 11.74 -22.45
C ALA A 141 17.18 13.24 -22.73
N GLY A 142 17.00 14.07 -21.71
CA GLY A 142 17.15 15.53 -21.79
C GLY A 142 15.99 16.29 -21.17
N PRO A 143 16.06 17.62 -21.10
CA PRO A 143 14.96 18.46 -20.63
C PRO A 143 13.75 18.36 -21.55
N MET A 144 12.59 18.10 -20.97
CA MET A 144 11.33 18.05 -21.72
C MET A 144 10.14 18.37 -20.83
N MET A 145 9.03 18.75 -21.45
CA MET A 145 7.76 18.91 -20.72
C MET A 145 7.20 17.54 -20.37
N VAL A 146 6.83 17.36 -19.10
CA VAL A 146 6.28 16.09 -18.59
C VAL A 146 4.90 16.34 -18.01
N VAL A 147 3.94 15.52 -18.40
CA VAL A 147 2.59 15.47 -17.79
C VAL A 147 2.50 14.20 -16.94
N LEU A 148 2.28 14.38 -15.66
CA LEU A 148 2.10 13.27 -14.71
C LEU A 148 0.61 12.92 -14.62
N GLY A 149 0.27 11.69 -14.97
CA GLY A 149 -1.08 11.14 -14.79
C GLY A 149 -1.33 10.72 -13.33
N PRO A 150 -2.58 10.29 -12.99
CA PRO A 150 -2.88 9.74 -11.67
C PRO A 150 -2.20 8.38 -11.44
N GLY A 151 -1.99 8.01 -10.18
CA GLY A 151 -1.40 6.74 -9.77
C GLY A 151 0.03 6.87 -9.26
N TRP A 152 0.97 6.07 -9.74
CA TRP A 152 2.37 6.06 -9.30
C TRP A 152 3.06 7.44 -9.26
N PRO A 153 2.80 8.39 -10.16
CA PRO A 153 3.33 9.74 -10.04
C PRO A 153 2.94 10.47 -8.76
N GLY A 154 1.90 10.03 -8.05
CA GLY A 154 1.57 10.53 -6.71
C GLY A 154 2.69 10.30 -5.68
N VAL A 155 3.53 9.29 -5.86
CA VAL A 155 4.72 9.07 -5.02
C VAL A 155 5.71 10.22 -5.15
N LEU A 156 5.87 10.82 -6.33
CA LEU A 156 6.71 12.00 -6.48
C LEU A 156 6.20 13.18 -5.64
N LEU A 157 4.89 13.39 -5.56
CA LEU A 157 4.30 14.41 -4.70
C LEU A 157 4.48 14.08 -3.22
N HIS A 158 4.35 12.79 -2.85
CA HIS A 158 4.63 12.32 -1.48
C HIS A 158 6.06 12.68 -1.06
N GLU A 159 7.05 12.33 -1.87
CA GLU A 159 8.46 12.60 -1.57
C GLU A 159 8.81 14.10 -1.63
N ALA A 160 8.31 14.79 -2.64
CA ALA A 160 8.67 16.20 -2.84
C ALA A 160 8.00 17.17 -1.86
N VAL A 161 6.80 16.86 -1.41
CA VAL A 161 5.96 17.78 -0.62
C VAL A 161 5.44 17.12 0.65
N GLY A 162 5.01 15.86 0.58
CA GLY A 162 4.29 15.16 1.64
C GLY A 162 5.08 15.11 2.94
N HIS A 163 6.33 14.69 2.91
CA HIS A 163 7.18 14.65 4.09
C HIS A 163 7.40 16.03 4.72
N GLY A 164 7.42 17.09 3.91
CA GLY A 164 7.50 18.45 4.43
C GLY A 164 6.25 18.91 5.20
N LEU A 165 5.11 18.25 5.02
CA LEU A 165 3.84 18.55 5.69
C LEU A 165 3.62 17.71 6.96
N GLU A 166 4.52 16.78 7.29
CA GLU A 166 4.41 15.96 8.47
C GLU A 166 4.51 16.78 9.77
N GLY A 167 3.65 16.44 10.73
CA GLY A 167 3.48 17.20 11.96
C GLY A 167 4.74 17.30 12.83
N ASP A 168 5.62 16.31 12.79
CA ASP A 168 6.89 16.35 13.55
C ASP A 168 7.90 17.34 12.94
N HIS A 169 8.00 17.41 11.61
CA HIS A 169 8.83 18.39 10.92
C HIS A 169 8.32 19.81 11.12
N ILE A 170 7.00 20.01 11.10
CA ILE A 170 6.37 21.30 11.40
C ILE A 170 6.66 21.71 12.85
N ARG A 171 6.46 20.80 13.81
CA ARG A 171 6.70 21.06 15.24
C ARG A 171 8.16 21.38 15.55
N LYS A 172 9.09 20.72 14.90
CA LYS A 172 10.54 20.95 15.05
C LYS A 172 11.04 22.18 14.28
N ASN A 173 10.18 22.84 13.51
CA ASN A 173 10.52 23.96 12.64
C ASN A 173 11.62 23.61 11.60
N SER A 174 11.64 22.34 11.15
CA SER A 174 12.60 21.82 10.17
C SER A 174 12.04 21.77 8.73
N SER A 175 10.77 22.13 8.55
CA SER A 175 10.11 22.18 7.26
C SER A 175 9.99 23.61 6.72
N LEU A 176 10.07 23.76 5.39
CA LEU A 176 9.74 25.01 4.68
C LEU A 176 8.28 25.46 4.90
N PHE A 177 7.40 24.55 5.31
CA PHE A 177 5.99 24.83 5.57
C PHE A 177 5.71 25.23 7.02
N ALA A 178 6.71 25.18 7.92
CA ALA A 178 6.53 25.56 9.31
C ALA A 178 6.12 27.02 9.43
N GLY A 179 5.14 27.30 10.30
CA GLY A 179 4.61 28.64 10.53
C GLY A 179 3.78 29.23 9.39
N ARG A 180 3.46 28.47 8.34
CA ARG A 180 2.71 28.96 7.17
C ARG A 180 1.22 28.61 7.18
N MET A 181 0.67 28.24 8.32
CA MET A 181 -0.76 27.97 8.44
C MET A 181 -1.58 29.19 7.96
N GLY A 182 -2.57 28.94 7.08
CA GLY A 182 -3.40 29.99 6.46
C GLY A 182 -2.74 30.75 5.30
N GLN A 183 -1.48 30.45 4.97
CA GLN A 183 -0.80 31.01 3.80
C GLN A 183 -0.84 30.03 2.62
N ARG A 184 -0.90 30.60 1.42
CA ARG A 184 -0.78 29.77 0.21
C ARG A 184 0.68 29.35 0.00
N VAL A 185 0.94 28.05 -0.06
CA VAL A 185 2.27 27.44 -0.21
C VAL A 185 2.46 26.73 -1.55
N ALA A 186 1.44 26.73 -2.42
CA ALA A 186 1.50 26.13 -3.76
C ALA A 186 0.92 27.07 -4.83
N ALA A 187 1.07 26.73 -6.09
CA ALA A 187 0.46 27.44 -7.19
C ALA A 187 -1.09 27.43 -7.08
N LYS A 188 -1.74 28.41 -7.71
CA LYS A 188 -3.23 28.44 -7.76
C LYS A 188 -3.73 27.17 -8.47
N GLY A 189 -4.74 26.53 -7.88
CA GLY A 189 -5.36 25.30 -8.41
C GLY A 189 -4.72 24.01 -7.92
N VAL A 190 -3.64 24.07 -7.12
CA VAL A 190 -3.05 22.88 -6.48
C VAL A 190 -3.68 22.72 -5.09
N THR A 191 -4.15 21.50 -4.80
CA THR A 191 -4.62 21.07 -3.48
C THR A 191 -3.98 19.73 -3.15
N VAL A 192 -3.45 19.59 -1.93
CA VAL A 192 -2.82 18.37 -1.40
C VAL A 192 -3.50 17.97 -0.11
#